data_61ad1edbbb1453fe5dc679c855173c5d
#
_entry.id   61ad1edbbb1453fe5dc679c855173c5d
#
_cell.length_a   1.000
_cell.length_b   1.000
_cell.length_c   1.000
_cell.angle_alpha   90.00
_cell.angle_beta   90.00
_cell.angle_gamma   90.00
#
_symmetry.space_group_name_H-M   'P 1'
#
loop_
_entity.id
_entity.type
_entity.pdbx_description
1 polymer ?
#
loop_
_entity_poly.entity_id
_entity_poly.type
_entity_poly.pdbx_seq_one_letter_code
_entity_poly.pdbx_strand_id
1 'polypeptide(L)'
;MIRRVLVEEVPEQLRCWCEVPGLAPHNAMIVELLQKGHSGPIVSAVSVREWKDLGYLDKHRELERRFDNYRYLPMPTREADVPKKYLQSLVEEGELEVHLGRPLDPASTHIYMCGNPAMIGPPETVDGVTHFPETTGVVQLLVERGFTVDARNAPGNVHFEEYW
;
A
#
# COMPACT_ATOMS: atom_id res chain seq x y z
N MET A 1 13.77 -17.94 -3.00
CA MET A 1 12.74 -18.71 -3.73
C MET A 1 11.46 -17.89 -3.71
N ILE A 2 11.28 -17.04 -4.72
CA ILE A 2 10.13 -16.13 -4.82
C ILE A 2 8.90 -16.98 -5.13
N ARG A 3 7.98 -17.11 -4.19
CA ARG A 3 6.68 -17.70 -4.47
C ARG A 3 5.93 -16.76 -5.40
N ARG A 4 5.67 -17.19 -6.63
CA ARG A 4 4.68 -16.61 -7.52
C ARG A 4 3.35 -16.57 -6.76
N VAL A 5 2.90 -15.41 -6.38
CA VAL A 5 1.50 -15.22 -6.02
C VAL A 5 0.74 -15.27 -7.35
N LEU A 6 0.19 -16.43 -7.65
CA LEU A 6 -0.78 -16.58 -8.73
C LEU A 6 -2.03 -15.80 -8.30
N VAL A 7 -2.30 -14.71 -9.01
CA VAL A 7 -3.54 -13.97 -8.90
C VAL A 7 -4.59 -14.74 -9.72
N GLU A 8 -4.97 -15.92 -9.25
CA GLU A 8 -6.18 -16.60 -9.68
C GLU A 8 -7.28 -16.21 -8.70
N GLU A 9 -8.34 -15.63 -9.22
CA GLU A 9 -9.53 -15.18 -8.50
C GLU A 9 -9.30 -13.99 -7.55
N VAL A 10 -9.09 -12.81 -8.15
CA VAL A 10 -9.23 -11.56 -7.43
C VAL A 10 -10.65 -11.06 -7.66
N PRO A 11 -11.51 -11.08 -6.64
CA PRO A 11 -12.83 -10.43 -6.72
C PRO A 11 -12.65 -8.96 -7.16
N GLU A 12 -13.72 -8.30 -7.61
CA GLU A 12 -13.75 -6.86 -7.97
C GLU A 12 -13.40 -5.94 -6.77
N GLN A 13 -12.28 -6.21 -6.11
CA GLN A 13 -11.89 -5.62 -4.83
C GLN A 13 -10.88 -4.50 -5.03
N LEU A 14 -11.06 -3.51 -4.22
CA LEU A 14 -10.20 -2.34 -4.07
C LEU A 14 -8.80 -2.74 -3.64
N ARG A 15 -7.76 -2.16 -4.25
CA ARG A 15 -6.36 -2.36 -3.85
C ARG A 15 -5.65 -1.04 -3.65
N CYS A 16 -5.02 -0.90 -2.50
CA CYS A 16 -4.16 0.21 -2.15
C CYS A 16 -2.73 -0.29 -1.93
N TRP A 17 -1.75 0.48 -2.40
CA TRP A 17 -0.35 0.11 -2.39
C TRP A 17 0.48 1.24 -1.79
N CYS A 18 1.32 0.92 -0.81
CA CYS A 18 2.27 1.85 -0.21
C CYS A 18 3.69 1.31 -0.41
N GLU A 19 4.57 2.06 -1.06
CA GLU A 19 5.89 1.58 -1.48
C GLU A 19 7.06 2.43 -0.97
N VAL A 20 8.19 1.77 -0.73
CA VAL A 20 9.55 2.32 -0.57
C VAL A 20 10.51 1.52 -1.47
N PRO A 21 11.75 1.96 -1.80
CA PRO A 21 12.60 1.31 -2.79
C PRO A 21 12.72 -0.21 -2.65
N GLY A 22 12.18 -0.91 -3.62
CA GLY A 22 11.94 -2.36 -3.66
C GLY A 22 10.83 -2.69 -4.67
N LEU A 23 10.48 -1.72 -5.45
CA LEU A 23 9.32 -1.44 -6.31
C LEU A 23 8.94 -2.52 -7.35
N ALA A 24 9.83 -3.42 -7.73
CA ALA A 24 9.60 -4.27 -8.89
C ALA A 24 8.39 -5.23 -8.75
N PRO A 25 8.14 -5.88 -7.60
CA PRO A 25 6.99 -6.77 -7.45
C PRO A 25 5.65 -6.04 -7.53
N HIS A 26 5.52 -4.88 -6.85
CA HIS A 26 4.28 -4.11 -6.83
C HIS A 26 3.95 -3.53 -8.20
N ASN A 27 4.94 -2.98 -8.91
CA ASN A 27 4.75 -2.47 -10.27
C ASN A 27 4.27 -3.57 -11.22
N ALA A 28 4.82 -4.78 -11.12
CA ALA A 28 4.39 -5.91 -11.93
C ALA A 28 2.92 -6.27 -11.64
N MET A 29 2.52 -6.27 -10.36
CA MET A 29 1.16 -6.59 -9.96
C MET A 29 0.16 -5.51 -10.40
N ILE A 30 0.51 -4.22 -10.29
CA ILE A 30 -0.32 -3.11 -10.78
C ILE A 30 -0.55 -3.25 -12.30
N VAL A 31 0.53 -3.42 -13.05
CA VAL A 31 0.45 -3.56 -14.51
C VAL A 31 -0.39 -4.76 -14.91
N GLU A 32 -0.19 -5.90 -14.25
CA GLU A 32 -0.95 -7.12 -14.52
C GLU A 32 -2.44 -6.94 -14.24
N LEU A 33 -2.80 -6.31 -13.13
CA LEU A 33 -4.20 -6.01 -12.79
C LEU A 33 -4.86 -5.13 -13.84
N LEU A 34 -4.21 -4.03 -14.20
CA LEU A 34 -4.71 -3.09 -15.18
C LEU A 34 -4.86 -3.76 -16.57
N GLN A 35 -3.90 -4.58 -16.98
CA GLN A 35 -3.94 -5.32 -18.24
C GLN A 35 -5.03 -6.40 -18.26
N LYS A 36 -5.33 -7.01 -17.13
CA LYS A 36 -6.42 -7.99 -16.98
C LYS A 36 -7.81 -7.36 -16.87
N GLY A 37 -7.91 -6.04 -16.93
CA GLY A 37 -9.19 -5.33 -16.90
C GLY A 37 -9.79 -5.21 -15.50
N HIS A 38 -8.96 -5.17 -14.45
CA HIS A 38 -9.46 -4.89 -13.11
C HIS A 38 -10.21 -3.57 -13.09
N SER A 39 -11.48 -3.58 -12.64
CA SER A 39 -12.37 -2.42 -12.67
C SER A 39 -12.37 -1.59 -11.38
N GLY A 40 -11.94 -2.17 -10.26
CA GLY A 40 -11.87 -1.46 -8.98
C GLY A 40 -10.75 -0.41 -8.96
N PRO A 41 -10.85 0.63 -8.12
CA PRO A 41 -9.79 1.62 -7.99
C PRO A 41 -8.51 1.02 -7.43
N ILE A 42 -7.38 1.46 -7.97
CA ILE A 42 -6.03 1.11 -7.54
C ILE A 42 -5.31 2.40 -7.17
N VAL A 43 -4.79 2.48 -5.95
CA VAL A 43 -3.97 3.61 -5.50
C VAL A 43 -2.57 3.09 -5.15
N SER A 44 -1.54 3.71 -5.72
CA SER A 44 -0.14 3.45 -5.41
C SER A 44 0.46 4.68 -4.74
N ALA A 45 0.83 4.58 -3.47
CA ALA A 45 1.48 5.64 -2.72
C ALA A 45 2.95 5.28 -2.48
N VAL A 46 3.85 6.18 -2.89
CA VAL A 46 5.30 5.96 -2.82
C VAL A 46 5.97 7.08 -2.04
N SER A 47 6.51 6.76 -0.86
CA SER A 47 7.27 7.72 -0.05
C SER A 47 8.76 7.59 -0.33
N VAL A 48 9.39 8.70 -0.71
CA VAL A 48 10.82 8.82 -1.01
C VAL A 48 11.41 10.05 -0.32
N ARG A 49 12.74 10.21 -0.39
CA ARG A 49 13.39 11.41 0.13
C ARG A 49 13.21 12.59 -0.82
N GLU A 50 13.57 12.40 -2.08
CA GLU A 50 13.60 13.46 -3.09
C GLU A 50 12.93 12.98 -4.39
N TRP A 51 12.48 13.90 -5.24
CA TRP A 51 11.86 13.56 -6.54
C TRP A 51 12.73 12.65 -7.42
N LYS A 52 14.05 12.83 -7.38
CA LYS A 52 14.99 12.03 -8.16
C LYS A 52 15.00 10.54 -7.77
N ASP A 53 14.52 10.21 -6.56
CA ASP A 53 14.46 8.84 -6.05
C ASP A 53 13.26 8.05 -6.61
N LEU A 54 12.35 8.73 -7.32
CA LEU A 54 11.18 8.11 -7.97
C LEU A 54 11.55 7.52 -9.33
N GLY A 55 12.21 6.36 -9.33
CA GLY A 55 12.72 5.73 -10.56
C GLY A 55 11.65 5.35 -11.61
N TYR A 56 10.38 5.27 -11.24
CA TYR A 56 9.28 4.86 -12.11
C TYR A 56 8.21 5.94 -12.30
N LEU A 57 8.48 7.19 -11.93
CA LEU A 57 7.50 8.29 -11.96
C LEU A 57 6.80 8.42 -13.33
N ASP A 58 7.56 8.43 -14.43
CA ASP A 58 7.00 8.58 -15.77
C ASP A 58 6.09 7.41 -16.17
N LYS A 59 6.44 6.19 -15.73
CA LYS A 59 5.64 4.99 -15.97
C LYS A 59 4.30 5.06 -15.24
N HIS A 60 4.31 5.45 -13.97
CA HIS A 60 3.08 5.61 -13.19
C HIS A 60 2.21 6.74 -13.74
N ARG A 61 2.81 7.85 -14.18
CA ARG A 61 2.07 8.95 -14.85
C ARG A 61 1.47 8.51 -16.19
N GLU A 62 2.13 7.62 -16.92
CA GLU A 62 1.57 7.03 -18.13
C GLU A 62 0.39 6.11 -17.79
N LEU A 63 0.48 5.27 -16.75
CA LEU A 63 -0.61 4.42 -16.29
C LEU A 63 -1.83 5.24 -15.87
N GLU A 64 -1.65 6.33 -15.09
CA GLU A 64 -2.75 7.24 -14.72
C GLU A 64 -3.48 7.83 -15.92
N ARG A 65 -2.74 8.16 -17.01
CA ARG A 65 -3.36 8.69 -18.23
C ARG A 65 -4.13 7.63 -19.03
N ARG A 66 -3.78 6.34 -18.87
CA ARG A 66 -4.38 5.24 -19.63
C ARG A 66 -5.53 4.56 -18.91
N PHE A 67 -5.54 4.62 -17.59
CA PHE A 67 -6.48 3.88 -16.74
C PHE A 67 -7.14 4.79 -15.72
N ASP A 68 -8.41 5.07 -15.91
CA ASP A 68 -9.17 6.00 -15.05
C ASP A 68 -9.31 5.52 -13.61
N ASN A 69 -9.17 4.21 -13.39
CA ASN A 69 -9.23 3.58 -12.08
C ASN A 69 -7.87 3.47 -11.37
N TYR A 70 -6.80 4.05 -11.92
CA TYR A 70 -5.48 4.07 -11.31
C TYR A 70 -5.10 5.47 -10.82
N ARG A 71 -4.51 5.56 -9.62
CA ARG A 71 -3.96 6.81 -9.04
C ARG A 71 -2.57 6.56 -8.48
N TYR A 72 -1.65 7.48 -8.75
CA TYR A 72 -0.29 7.46 -8.24
C TYR A 72 -0.02 8.66 -7.33
N LEU A 73 0.41 8.39 -6.10
CA LEU A 73 0.68 9.39 -5.05
C LEU A 73 2.17 9.40 -4.72
N PRO A 74 3.01 10.16 -5.44
CA PRO A 74 4.39 10.36 -5.07
C PRO A 74 4.48 11.29 -3.86
N MET A 75 5.22 10.87 -2.83
CA MET A 75 5.33 11.58 -1.55
C MET A 75 6.80 11.84 -1.20
N PRO A 76 7.45 12.85 -1.79
CA PRO A 76 8.80 13.23 -1.40
C PRO A 76 8.77 13.91 -0.02
N THR A 77 9.70 13.52 0.86
CA THR A 77 9.71 13.98 2.27
C THR A 77 10.77 15.02 2.57
N ARG A 78 11.68 15.33 1.62
CA ARG A 78 12.78 16.28 1.80
C ARG A 78 12.85 17.36 0.73
N GLU A 79 11.77 17.60 0.01
CA GLU A 79 11.65 18.71 -0.93
C GLU A 79 11.19 19.98 -0.21
N ALA A 80 11.77 21.13 -0.56
CA ALA A 80 11.50 22.41 0.10
C ALA A 80 10.07 22.90 -0.14
N ASP A 81 9.53 22.62 -1.34
CA ASP A 81 8.24 23.15 -1.80
C ASP A 81 7.08 22.17 -1.62
N VAL A 82 7.32 21.02 -0.98
CA VAL A 82 6.31 19.99 -0.76
C VAL A 82 6.10 19.78 0.73
N PRO A 83 4.86 19.85 1.23
CA PRO A 83 4.58 19.52 2.62
C PRO A 83 5.03 18.09 2.94
N LYS A 84 5.81 17.95 4.01
CA LYS A 84 6.28 16.65 4.46
C LYS A 84 5.09 15.83 4.96
N LYS A 85 4.77 14.75 4.25
CA LYS A 85 3.77 13.76 4.65
C LYS A 85 4.36 12.35 4.70
N TYR A 86 3.83 11.56 5.60
CA TYR A 86 4.14 10.15 5.71
C TYR A 86 2.94 9.30 5.29
N LEU A 87 3.17 8.03 4.99
CA LEU A 87 2.10 7.11 4.57
C LEU A 87 1.03 6.93 5.66
N GLN A 88 1.42 6.99 6.94
CA GLN A 88 0.47 6.97 8.05
C GLN A 88 -0.57 8.08 7.94
N SER A 89 -0.15 9.30 7.57
CA SER A 89 -1.05 10.45 7.42
C SER A 89 -2.13 10.22 6.36
N LEU A 90 -1.83 9.49 5.28
CA LEU A 90 -2.86 9.16 4.26
C LEU A 90 -4.01 8.36 4.86
N VAL A 91 -3.70 7.45 5.79
CA VAL A 91 -4.70 6.64 6.47
C VAL A 91 -5.40 7.46 7.56
N GLU A 92 -4.65 8.16 8.42
CA GLU A 92 -5.19 8.93 9.55
C GLU A 92 -6.12 10.05 9.11
N GLU A 93 -5.74 10.81 8.08
CA GLU A 93 -6.46 11.97 7.58
C GLU A 93 -7.58 11.61 6.59
N GLY A 94 -7.74 10.33 6.23
CA GLY A 94 -8.74 9.88 5.26
C GLY A 94 -8.45 10.28 3.82
N GLU A 95 -7.22 10.70 3.51
CA GLU A 95 -6.84 11.09 2.14
C GLU A 95 -6.87 9.89 1.18
N LEU A 96 -6.59 8.72 1.69
CA LEU A 96 -6.64 7.50 0.91
C LEU A 96 -8.03 7.27 0.33
N GLU A 97 -9.08 7.46 1.14
CA GLU A 97 -10.49 7.37 0.75
C GLU A 97 -10.87 8.39 -0.31
N VAL A 98 -10.29 9.61 -0.24
CA VAL A 98 -10.51 10.64 -1.27
C VAL A 98 -9.97 10.17 -2.63
N HIS A 99 -8.77 9.60 -2.65
CA HIS A 99 -8.16 9.08 -3.89
C HIS A 99 -8.84 7.82 -4.41
N LEU A 100 -9.41 7.01 -3.52
CA LEU A 100 -10.19 5.84 -3.85
C LEU A 100 -11.61 6.18 -4.34
N GLY A 101 -12.12 7.36 -3.99
CA GLY A 101 -13.50 7.77 -4.25
C GLY A 101 -14.53 7.04 -3.41
N ARG A 102 -14.12 6.32 -2.36
CA ARG A 102 -14.98 5.56 -1.43
C ARG A 102 -14.26 5.26 -0.12
N PRO A 103 -15.00 4.91 0.95
CA PRO A 103 -14.40 4.49 2.21
C PRO A 103 -13.49 3.27 2.06
N LEU A 104 -12.47 3.18 2.92
CA LEU A 104 -11.68 1.98 3.13
C LEU A 104 -12.56 0.92 3.82
N ASP A 105 -12.98 -0.08 3.06
CA ASP A 105 -13.81 -1.17 3.55
C ASP A 105 -12.99 -2.46 3.60
N PRO A 106 -12.76 -3.05 4.79
CA PRO A 106 -12.01 -4.30 4.94
C PRO A 106 -12.59 -5.47 4.14
N ALA A 107 -13.90 -5.48 3.90
CA ALA A 107 -14.53 -6.56 3.15
C ALA A 107 -14.20 -6.53 1.63
N SER A 108 -13.74 -5.38 1.13
CA SER A 108 -13.52 -5.17 -0.31
C SER A 108 -12.18 -4.54 -0.66
N THR A 109 -11.26 -4.39 0.30
CA THR A 109 -9.95 -3.75 0.10
C THR A 109 -8.82 -4.67 0.50
N HIS A 110 -7.82 -4.81 -0.36
CA HIS A 110 -6.54 -5.41 -0.01
C HIS A 110 -5.43 -4.34 -0.04
N ILE A 111 -4.55 -4.39 0.93
CA ILE A 111 -3.46 -3.44 1.11
C ILE A 111 -2.14 -4.21 1.10
N TYR A 112 -1.22 -3.76 0.25
CA TYR A 112 0.11 -4.35 0.12
C TYR A 112 1.14 -3.27 0.45
N MET A 113 2.09 -3.58 1.31
CA MET A 113 3.11 -2.65 1.76
C MET A 113 4.48 -3.31 1.70
N CYS A 114 5.49 -2.49 1.41
CA CYS A 114 6.86 -2.86 1.65
C CYS A 114 7.66 -1.64 2.12
N GLY A 115 8.61 -1.84 2.98
CA GLY A 115 9.47 -0.74 3.38
C GLY A 115 10.02 -0.82 4.80
N ASN A 116 10.23 0.36 5.38
CA ASN A 116 10.80 0.51 6.70
C ASN A 116 9.87 -0.06 7.79
N PRO A 117 10.37 -0.92 8.70
CA PRO A 117 9.60 -1.47 9.81
C PRO A 117 8.88 -0.42 10.65
N ALA A 118 9.49 0.74 10.88
CA ALA A 118 8.86 1.82 11.66
C ALA A 118 7.66 2.46 10.93
N MET A 119 7.62 2.43 9.60
CA MET A 119 6.46 2.87 8.81
C MET A 119 5.37 1.81 8.81
N ILE A 120 5.74 0.54 8.63
CA ILE A 120 4.81 -0.58 8.61
C ILE A 120 4.19 -0.78 10.00
N GLY A 121 5.01 -0.81 11.06
CA GLY A 121 4.58 -1.07 12.43
C GLY A 121 4.01 -2.49 12.60
N PRO A 122 4.80 -3.54 12.24
CA PRO A 122 4.30 -4.91 12.30
C PRO A 122 3.95 -5.30 13.73
N PRO A 123 2.82 -5.98 13.95
CA PRO A 123 2.45 -6.47 15.27
C PRO A 123 3.29 -7.70 15.65
N GLU A 124 3.61 -7.80 16.93
CA GLU A 124 4.17 -9.01 17.53
C GLU A 124 3.12 -9.71 18.38
N THR A 125 3.11 -11.03 18.34
CA THR A 125 2.21 -11.83 19.20
C THR A 125 3.03 -12.51 20.28
N VAL A 126 2.79 -12.11 21.52
CA VAL A 126 3.42 -12.70 22.72
C VAL A 126 2.31 -13.28 23.60
N ASP A 127 2.40 -14.56 23.93
CA ASP A 127 1.42 -15.29 24.74
C ASP A 127 -0.04 -15.16 24.23
N GLY A 128 -0.22 -15.08 22.91
CA GLY A 128 -1.53 -14.95 22.28
C GLY A 128 -2.12 -13.51 22.30
N VAL A 129 -1.36 -12.54 22.80
CA VAL A 129 -1.73 -11.13 22.80
C VAL A 129 -0.95 -10.39 21.72
N THR A 130 -1.67 -9.61 20.91
CA THR A 130 -1.05 -8.79 19.85
C THR A 130 -0.57 -7.46 20.44
N HIS A 131 0.70 -7.15 20.24
CA HIS A 131 1.35 -5.92 20.62
C HIS A 131 1.80 -5.15 19.40
N PHE A 132 1.55 -3.84 19.38
CA PHE A 132 2.07 -2.94 18.35
C PHE A 132 3.30 -2.19 18.89
N PRO A 133 4.20 -1.73 17.99
CA PRO A 133 5.31 -0.85 18.38
C PRO A 133 4.81 0.44 19.03
N GLU A 134 5.67 1.06 19.88
CA GLU A 134 5.37 2.35 20.52
C GLU A 134 5.07 3.46 19.48
N THR A 135 5.76 3.43 18.35
CA THR A 135 5.47 4.34 17.22
C THR A 135 4.38 3.72 16.36
N THR A 136 3.25 4.42 16.22
CA THR A 136 2.14 3.97 15.38
C THR A 136 2.55 3.81 13.93
N GLY A 137 2.46 2.57 13.43
CA GLY A 137 2.66 2.24 12.02
C GLY A 137 1.34 2.12 11.25
N VAL A 138 1.45 1.97 9.93
CA VAL A 138 0.28 1.84 9.04
C VAL A 138 -0.56 0.61 9.40
N VAL A 139 0.08 -0.51 9.77
CA VAL A 139 -0.65 -1.75 10.12
C VAL A 139 -1.56 -1.56 11.31
N GLN A 140 -1.11 -0.87 12.36
CA GLN A 140 -1.95 -0.58 13.53
C GLN A 140 -3.19 0.22 13.14
N LEU A 141 -3.02 1.31 12.36
CA LEU A 141 -4.12 2.16 11.89
C LEU A 141 -5.16 1.37 11.07
N LEU A 142 -4.70 0.41 10.28
CA LEU A 142 -5.57 -0.45 9.49
C LEU A 142 -6.31 -1.47 10.35
N VAL A 143 -5.61 -2.09 11.31
CA VAL A 143 -6.23 -3.06 12.23
C VAL A 143 -7.30 -2.39 13.09
N GLU A 144 -7.08 -1.17 13.56
CA GLU A 144 -8.07 -0.35 14.27
C GLU A 144 -9.33 -0.05 13.42
N ARG A 145 -9.20 -0.09 12.08
CA ARG A 145 -10.30 0.05 11.11
C ARG A 145 -10.92 -1.28 10.68
N GLY A 146 -10.54 -2.39 11.34
CA GLY A 146 -11.10 -3.72 11.10
C GLY A 146 -10.41 -4.55 10.02
N PHE A 147 -9.27 -4.10 9.51
CA PHE A 147 -8.44 -4.91 8.61
C PHE A 147 -7.72 -6.03 9.36
N THR A 148 -7.38 -7.10 8.64
CA THR A 148 -6.68 -8.26 9.19
C THR A 148 -5.35 -8.48 8.49
N VAL A 149 -4.31 -8.72 9.27
CA VAL A 149 -2.98 -9.06 8.77
C VAL A 149 -2.92 -10.53 8.39
N ASP A 150 -2.10 -10.87 7.38
CA ASP A 150 -1.81 -12.25 7.03
C ASP A 150 -1.30 -13.04 8.25
N ALA A 151 -1.95 -14.14 8.52
CA ALA A 151 -1.48 -15.13 9.49
C ALA A 151 -1.10 -16.44 8.78
N ARG A 152 -0.27 -17.26 9.43
CA ARG A 152 0.29 -18.49 8.83
C ARG A 152 -0.76 -19.41 8.21
N ASN A 153 -1.97 -19.43 8.77
CA ASN A 153 -3.06 -20.35 8.37
C ASN A 153 -4.35 -19.60 7.97
N ALA A 154 -4.32 -18.28 7.91
CA ALA A 154 -5.48 -17.47 7.56
C ALA A 154 -5.02 -16.25 6.75
N PRO A 155 -5.35 -16.16 5.44
CA PRO A 155 -5.05 -14.98 4.67
C PRO A 155 -5.83 -13.78 5.20
N GLY A 156 -5.14 -12.66 5.38
CA GLY A 156 -5.72 -11.36 5.69
C GLY A 156 -5.94 -10.52 4.45
N ASN A 157 -6.22 -9.25 4.67
CA ASN A 157 -6.32 -8.24 3.62
C ASN A 157 -5.25 -7.15 3.75
N VAL A 158 -4.31 -7.30 4.70
CA VAL A 158 -3.10 -6.50 4.84
C VAL A 158 -1.89 -7.39 4.68
N HIS A 159 -1.11 -7.10 3.64
CA HIS A 159 0.08 -7.85 3.26
C HIS A 159 1.30 -6.94 3.35
N PHE A 160 2.38 -7.34 3.98
CA PHE A 160 3.56 -6.51 4.06
C PHE A 160 4.88 -7.30 4.04
N GLU A 161 5.93 -6.62 3.58
CA GLU A 161 7.30 -7.07 3.64
C GLU A 161 8.18 -5.95 4.20
N GLU A 162 9.06 -6.27 5.15
CA GLU A 162 9.96 -5.32 5.76
C GLU A 162 11.30 -5.30 5.04
N TYR A 163 11.79 -4.09 4.77
CA TYR A 163 13.11 -3.86 4.21
C TYR A 163 13.85 -2.82 5.05
N TRP A 164 15.17 -2.94 5.14
CA TRP A 164 16.06 -1.98 5.71
C TRP A 164 17.37 -1.88 4.96
#